data_47cd9886ba0d55ae3328f844e620189e
#
_entry.id   47cd9886ba0d55ae3328f844e620189e
#
_cell.length_a   1.000
_cell.length_b   1.000
_cell.length_c   1.000
_cell.angle_alpha   90.00
_cell.angle_beta   90.00
_cell.angle_gamma   90.00
#
_symmetry.space_group_name_H-M   'P 1'
#
loop_
_entity.id
_entity.type
_entity.pdbx_description
1 polymer ?
#
loop_
_entity_poly.entity_id
_entity_poly.type
_entity_poly.pdbx_seq_one_letter_code
_entity_poly.pdbx_strand_id
1 'polypeptide(L)'
;MQQNNGNAKDEYQTDNGYYCQKWVSKYDTYNRTTDQITYNRWCFPYMRLAELYLSYAEADFEYSGTLSTASLSYLNKVRERCGLPTFADSWAKAGGIPSGEKLREILHDERSIELAMEGRRFHDMRRWKIAHTEMMR
;
A
#
# COMPACT_ATOMS: atom_id res chain seq x y z
N MET A 1 17.55 -5.39 -8.79
CA MET A 1 18.24 -4.64 -7.72
C MET A 1 19.67 -4.39 -8.16
N GLN A 2 20.04 -3.16 -8.48
CA GLN A 2 21.46 -2.82 -8.70
C GLN A 2 22.08 -2.54 -7.35
N GLN A 3 23.05 -3.37 -6.95
CA GLN A 3 23.94 -3.07 -5.84
C GLN A 3 24.85 -1.90 -6.28
N ASN A 4 24.75 -0.80 -5.57
CA ASN A 4 25.67 0.29 -5.71
C ASN A 4 27.03 -0.14 -5.12
N ASN A 5 28.05 -0.28 -5.97
CA ASN A 5 29.45 -0.43 -5.53
C ASN A 5 29.91 0.92 -4.93
N GLY A 6 30.18 0.91 -3.63
CA GLY A 6 30.43 1.99 -2.71
C GLY A 6 31.53 3.01 -2.98
N ASN A 7 31.59 3.63 -4.16
CA ASN A 7 32.64 4.63 -4.48
C ASN A 7 32.12 5.90 -5.20
N ALA A 8 30.87 6.29 -5.02
CA ALA A 8 30.45 7.65 -5.32
C ALA A 8 29.53 8.09 -4.17
N LYS A 9 29.83 9.22 -3.54
CA LYS A 9 28.86 9.98 -2.76
C LYS A 9 27.84 10.51 -3.76
N ASP A 10 26.86 9.65 -4.10
CA ASP A 10 25.71 10.07 -4.88
C ASP A 10 24.86 10.94 -3.97
N GLU A 11 24.79 12.22 -4.26
CA GLU A 11 23.93 13.21 -3.60
C GLU A 11 22.43 12.84 -3.64
N TYR A 12 22.09 11.75 -4.31
CA TYR A 12 20.75 11.24 -4.53
C TYR A 12 20.44 9.93 -3.76
N GLN A 13 21.26 9.54 -2.79
CA GLN A 13 20.99 8.36 -1.97
C GLN A 13 19.96 8.69 -0.89
N THR A 14 18.99 7.80 -0.72
CA THR A 14 18.10 7.88 0.45
C THR A 14 18.82 7.34 1.68
N ASP A 15 18.61 7.94 2.85
CA ASP A 15 19.25 7.53 4.10
C ASP A 15 19.01 6.06 4.48
N ASN A 16 17.88 5.52 4.06
CA ASN A 16 17.49 4.13 4.33
C ASN A 16 17.69 3.17 3.13
N GLY A 17 18.23 3.64 2.01
CA GLY A 17 18.51 2.84 0.81
C GLY A 17 17.28 2.39 -0.02
N TYR A 18 16.06 2.84 0.31
CA TYR A 18 14.86 2.47 -0.40
C TYR A 18 14.34 3.62 -1.25
N TYR A 19 13.96 3.31 -2.49
CA TYR A 19 13.35 4.25 -3.44
C TYR A 19 11.88 3.87 -3.70
N CYS A 20 11.02 4.88 -3.75
CA CYS A 20 9.65 4.66 -4.14
C CYS A 20 9.57 4.41 -5.66
N GLN A 21 9.18 3.21 -6.07
CA GLN A 21 8.96 2.84 -7.46
C GLN A 21 7.51 2.99 -7.93
N LYS A 22 6.62 3.36 -7.04
CA LYS A 22 5.17 3.35 -7.30
C LYS A 22 4.75 4.31 -8.42
N TRP A 23 5.48 5.41 -8.58
CA TRP A 23 5.19 6.48 -9.51
C TRP A 23 6.21 6.59 -10.65
N VAL A 24 7.03 5.57 -10.80
CA VAL A 24 8.05 5.52 -11.85
C VAL A 24 7.62 4.52 -12.90
N SER A 25 7.64 4.93 -14.17
CA SER A 25 7.40 4.03 -15.28
C SER A 25 8.54 3.01 -15.40
N LYS A 26 8.20 1.73 -15.43
CA LYS A 26 9.21 0.68 -15.68
C LYS A 26 9.84 0.74 -17.07
N TYR A 27 9.30 1.56 -17.94
CA TYR A 27 9.80 1.78 -19.31
C TYR A 27 10.65 3.04 -19.44
N ASP A 28 10.79 3.84 -18.37
CA ASP A 28 11.70 4.96 -18.38
C ASP A 28 13.13 4.45 -18.42
N THR A 29 13.94 5.02 -19.27
CA THR A 29 15.33 4.61 -19.44
C THR A 29 16.27 5.79 -19.25
N TYR A 30 17.39 5.53 -18.57
CA TYR A 30 18.47 6.48 -18.38
C TYR A 30 19.70 6.04 -19.16
N ASN A 31 20.15 6.86 -20.09
CA ASN A 31 21.38 6.62 -20.82
C ASN A 31 22.56 7.33 -20.14
N ARG A 32 23.40 6.57 -19.47
CA ARG A 32 24.57 7.11 -18.72
C ARG A 32 25.62 7.78 -19.61
N THR A 33 25.71 7.39 -20.90
CA THR A 33 26.72 7.95 -21.82
C THR A 33 26.32 9.33 -22.30
N THR A 34 25.05 9.59 -22.52
CA THR A 34 24.52 10.86 -23.01
C THR A 34 23.89 11.71 -21.94
N ASP A 35 23.80 11.20 -20.71
CA ASP A 35 23.10 11.82 -19.56
C ASP A 35 21.64 12.18 -19.89
N GLN A 36 21.00 11.36 -20.71
CA GLN A 36 19.63 11.59 -21.17
C GLN A 36 18.65 10.60 -20.55
N ILE A 37 17.50 11.13 -20.10
CA ILE A 37 16.38 10.33 -19.62
C ILE A 37 15.30 10.30 -20.72
N THR A 38 14.87 9.11 -21.09
CA THR A 38 13.70 8.93 -21.96
C THR A 38 12.49 8.59 -21.08
N TYR A 39 11.55 9.53 -21.01
CA TYR A 39 10.31 9.37 -20.28
C TYR A 39 9.23 8.73 -21.14
N ASN A 40 8.56 7.75 -20.58
CA ASN A 40 7.37 7.16 -21.20
C ASN A 40 6.11 7.82 -20.64
N ARG A 41 5.13 8.05 -21.50
CA ARG A 41 3.84 8.58 -21.09
C ARG A 41 3.16 7.61 -20.12
N TRP A 42 2.78 8.10 -18.94
CA TRP A 42 1.91 7.40 -18.03
C TRP A 42 0.98 8.41 -17.35
N CYS A 43 -0.18 7.93 -16.90
CA CYS A 43 -1.13 8.78 -16.19
C CYS A 43 -0.99 8.56 -14.68
N PHE A 44 -0.90 9.65 -13.93
CA PHE A 44 -0.98 9.57 -12.48
C PHE A 44 -2.41 9.20 -12.07
N PRO A 45 -2.63 8.05 -11.41
CA PRO A 45 -3.97 7.64 -10.99
C PRO A 45 -4.42 8.47 -9.79
N TYR A 46 -5.42 9.30 -9.99
CA TYR A 46 -6.03 10.06 -8.89
C TYR A 46 -6.80 9.15 -7.92
N MET A 47 -7.45 8.10 -8.45
CA MET A 47 -8.16 7.08 -7.69
C MET A 47 -7.94 5.72 -8.35
N ARG A 48 -7.80 4.68 -7.54
CA ARG A 48 -7.62 3.31 -8.01
C ARG A 48 -8.72 2.40 -7.49
N LEU A 49 -9.02 1.35 -8.25
CA LEU A 49 -10.03 0.37 -7.85
C LEU A 49 -9.71 -0.31 -6.50
N ALA A 50 -8.43 -0.49 -6.18
CA ALA A 50 -8.02 -1.00 -4.88
C ALA A 50 -8.49 -0.12 -3.71
N GLU A 51 -8.50 1.21 -3.87
CA GLU A 51 -9.02 2.14 -2.86
C GLU A 51 -10.52 1.90 -2.60
N LEU A 52 -11.30 1.67 -3.68
CA LEU A 52 -12.73 1.38 -3.56
C LEU A 52 -12.98 0.04 -2.88
N TYR A 53 -12.21 -1.00 -3.22
CA TYR A 53 -12.33 -2.30 -2.60
C TYR A 53 -12.05 -2.26 -1.09
N LEU A 54 -10.98 -1.56 -0.69
CA LEU A 54 -10.62 -1.39 0.71
C LEU A 54 -11.64 -0.52 1.46
N SER A 55 -12.15 0.55 0.82
CA SER A 55 -13.20 1.39 1.41
C SER A 55 -14.50 0.61 1.60
N TYR A 56 -14.86 -0.26 0.66
CA TYR A 56 -16.02 -1.12 0.79
C TYR A 56 -15.88 -2.09 1.97
N ALA A 57 -14.73 -2.77 2.07
CA ALA A 57 -14.48 -3.74 3.15
C ALA A 57 -14.50 -3.07 4.53
N GLU A 58 -13.92 -1.87 4.65
CA GLU A 58 -13.95 -1.08 5.87
C GLU A 58 -15.37 -0.65 6.24
N ALA A 59 -16.14 -0.12 5.27
CA ALA A 59 -17.51 0.32 5.50
C ALA A 59 -18.44 -0.84 5.89
N ASP A 60 -18.30 -2.00 5.25
CA ASP A 60 -19.04 -3.20 5.56
C ASP A 60 -18.77 -3.68 7.00
N PHE A 61 -17.49 -3.71 7.37
CA PHE A 61 -17.09 -4.05 8.73
C PHE A 61 -17.62 -3.04 9.77
N GLU A 62 -17.51 -1.73 9.52
CA GLU A 62 -18.01 -0.71 10.46
C GLU A 62 -19.54 -0.76 10.60
N TYR A 63 -20.25 -1.18 9.56
CA TYR A 63 -21.71 -1.32 9.61
C TYR A 63 -22.16 -2.60 10.31
N SER A 64 -21.54 -3.75 10.02
CA SER A 64 -22.02 -5.08 10.44
C SER A 64 -21.18 -5.73 11.54
N GLY A 65 -19.97 -5.21 11.84
CA GLY A 65 -19.00 -5.81 12.76
C GLY A 65 -18.28 -7.03 12.19
N THR A 66 -18.58 -7.42 10.95
CA THR A 66 -18.01 -8.60 10.29
C THR A 66 -17.71 -8.30 8.82
N LEU A 67 -16.97 -9.17 8.15
CA LEU A 67 -16.73 -9.08 6.70
C LEU A 67 -17.68 -9.98 5.95
N SER A 68 -18.47 -9.42 5.03
CA SER A 68 -19.28 -10.19 4.11
C SER A 68 -18.42 -10.95 3.08
N THR A 69 -19.03 -11.91 2.39
CA THR A 69 -18.36 -12.61 1.28
C THR A 69 -17.88 -11.65 0.19
N ALA A 70 -18.61 -10.56 -0.06
CA ALA A 70 -18.20 -9.53 -1.01
C ALA A 70 -16.93 -8.79 -0.55
N SER A 71 -16.89 -8.38 0.73
CA SER A 71 -15.73 -7.73 1.32
C SER A 71 -14.49 -8.61 1.26
N LEU A 72 -14.61 -9.88 1.62
CA LEU A 72 -13.51 -10.85 1.50
C LEU A 72 -13.06 -11.03 0.05
N SER A 73 -13.98 -11.08 -0.90
CA SER A 73 -13.63 -11.15 -2.31
C SER A 73 -12.85 -9.93 -2.78
N TYR A 74 -13.25 -8.72 -2.36
CA TYR A 74 -12.54 -7.49 -2.72
C TYR A 74 -11.16 -7.38 -2.07
N LEU A 75 -11.03 -7.74 -0.80
CA LEU A 75 -9.73 -7.83 -0.13
C LEU A 75 -8.80 -8.83 -0.84
N ASN A 76 -9.33 -10.00 -1.21
CA ASN A 76 -8.55 -11.02 -1.89
C ASN A 76 -8.07 -10.56 -3.27
N LYS A 77 -8.85 -9.79 -4.03
CA LYS A 77 -8.40 -9.22 -5.32
C LYS A 77 -7.19 -8.28 -5.15
N VAL A 78 -7.16 -7.48 -4.07
CA VAL A 78 -6.01 -6.62 -3.77
C VAL A 78 -4.79 -7.46 -3.43
N ARG A 79 -4.95 -8.47 -2.60
CA ARG A 79 -3.86 -9.36 -2.12
C ARG A 79 -3.30 -10.25 -3.23
N GLU A 80 -4.18 -10.85 -4.05
CA GLU A 80 -3.82 -11.70 -5.18
C GLU A 80 -2.95 -10.96 -6.20
N ARG A 81 -3.26 -9.70 -6.50
CA ARG A 81 -2.45 -8.86 -7.36
C ARG A 81 -1.00 -8.75 -6.89
N CYS A 82 -0.78 -8.80 -5.57
CA CYS A 82 0.54 -8.74 -4.94
C CYS A 82 1.16 -10.12 -4.69
N GLY A 83 0.49 -11.20 -5.11
CA GLY A 83 0.95 -12.57 -4.88
C GLY A 83 0.81 -13.04 -3.41
N LEU A 84 -0.03 -12.37 -2.62
CA LEU A 84 -0.30 -12.72 -1.24
C LEU A 84 -1.40 -13.79 -1.14
N PRO A 85 -1.36 -14.66 -0.12
CA PRO A 85 -2.43 -15.60 0.16
C PRO A 85 -3.75 -14.87 0.45
N THR A 86 -4.87 -15.59 0.39
CA THR A 86 -6.17 -15.02 0.72
C THR A 86 -6.18 -14.46 2.15
N PHE A 87 -7.11 -13.55 2.41
CA PHE A 87 -7.25 -12.96 3.74
C PHE A 87 -7.51 -14.05 4.80
N ALA A 88 -8.40 -15.00 4.50
CA ALA A 88 -8.70 -16.12 5.40
C ALA A 88 -7.49 -17.03 5.62
N ASP A 89 -6.75 -17.40 4.57
CA ASP A 89 -5.57 -18.27 4.69
C ASP A 89 -4.47 -17.64 5.53
N SER A 90 -4.32 -16.31 5.44
CA SER A 90 -3.32 -15.58 6.23
C SER A 90 -3.57 -15.68 7.74
N TRP A 91 -4.84 -15.78 8.15
CA TRP A 91 -5.22 -15.88 9.56
C TRP A 91 -5.54 -17.32 10.00
N ALA A 92 -5.51 -18.30 9.10
CA ALA A 92 -5.85 -19.69 9.44
C ALA A 92 -5.00 -20.25 10.58
N LYS A 93 -3.68 -19.95 10.58
CA LYS A 93 -2.75 -20.40 11.64
C LYS A 93 -2.99 -19.71 12.99
N ALA A 94 -3.63 -18.55 12.98
CA ALA A 94 -3.97 -17.78 14.19
C ALA A 94 -5.38 -18.10 14.73
N GLY A 95 -6.02 -19.13 14.18
CA GLY A 95 -7.36 -19.54 14.60
C GLY A 95 -8.51 -18.94 13.79
N GLY A 96 -8.20 -18.28 12.67
CA GLY A 96 -9.18 -17.66 11.77
C GLY A 96 -9.12 -16.13 11.77
N ILE A 97 -10.01 -15.51 11.01
CA ILE A 97 -10.08 -14.05 10.90
C ILE A 97 -10.46 -13.45 12.27
N PRO A 98 -9.65 -12.53 12.81
CA PRO A 98 -9.99 -11.85 14.06
C PRO A 98 -11.29 -11.07 13.96
N SER A 99 -11.83 -10.64 15.11
CA SER A 99 -13.05 -9.85 15.20
C SER A 99 -12.81 -8.55 15.98
N GLY A 100 -13.81 -7.67 15.98
CA GLY A 100 -13.79 -6.43 16.77
C GLY A 100 -12.63 -5.50 16.43
N GLU A 101 -12.04 -4.88 17.44
CA GLU A 101 -10.98 -3.87 17.26
C GLU A 101 -9.76 -4.42 16.50
N LYS A 102 -9.41 -5.68 16.73
CA LYS A 102 -8.28 -6.30 16.04
C LYS A 102 -8.50 -6.40 14.52
N LEU A 103 -9.72 -6.71 14.11
CA LEU A 103 -10.05 -6.72 12.67
C LEU A 103 -10.01 -5.31 12.07
N ARG A 104 -10.47 -4.30 12.83
CA ARG A 104 -10.37 -2.89 12.42
C ARG A 104 -8.92 -2.49 12.16
N GLU A 105 -8.01 -2.77 13.10
CA GLU A 105 -6.58 -2.50 12.95
C GLU A 105 -6.02 -3.14 11.67
N ILE A 106 -6.35 -4.41 11.43
CA ILE A 106 -5.88 -5.14 10.24
C ILE A 106 -6.39 -4.49 8.95
N LEU A 107 -7.67 -4.09 8.89
CA LEU A 107 -8.21 -3.40 7.71
C LEU A 107 -7.54 -2.04 7.48
N HIS A 108 -7.23 -1.30 8.55
CA HIS A 108 -6.47 -0.07 8.49
C HIS A 108 -5.04 -0.31 7.97
N ASP A 109 -4.40 -1.39 8.40
CA ASP A 109 -3.05 -1.76 7.96
C ASP A 109 -3.04 -2.18 6.48
N GLU A 110 -3.96 -3.04 6.05
CA GLU A 110 -4.13 -3.43 4.64
C GLU A 110 -4.28 -2.18 3.75
N ARG A 111 -5.13 -1.23 4.18
CA ARG A 111 -5.32 0.03 3.47
C ARG A 111 -4.07 0.90 3.47
N SER A 112 -3.39 1.02 4.58
CA SER A 112 -2.18 1.83 4.72
C SER A 112 -1.04 1.33 3.87
N ILE A 113 -0.88 0.01 3.79
CA ILE A 113 0.15 -0.65 2.98
C ILE A 113 -0.17 -0.50 1.49
N GLU A 114 -1.40 -0.81 1.07
CA GLU A 114 -1.79 -0.76 -0.33
C GLU A 114 -1.74 0.68 -0.89
N LEU A 115 -2.18 1.67 -0.11
CA LEU A 115 -2.24 3.07 -0.53
C LEU A 115 -1.02 3.90 -0.08
N ALA A 116 0.06 3.23 0.35
CA ALA A 116 1.32 3.90 0.69
C ALA A 116 1.81 4.78 -0.48
N MET A 117 2.31 5.97 -0.17
CA MET A 117 2.80 6.97 -1.15
C MET A 117 1.73 7.53 -2.11
N GLU A 118 0.43 7.37 -1.78
CA GLU A 118 -0.68 7.91 -2.58
C GLU A 118 -1.37 9.12 -1.92
N GLY A 119 -0.79 9.65 -0.85
CA GLY A 119 -1.32 10.80 -0.13
C GLY A 119 -2.58 10.49 0.72
N ARG A 120 -2.99 9.22 0.85
CA ARG A 120 -4.22 8.84 1.56
C ARG A 120 -4.04 8.78 3.07
N ARG A 121 -2.86 8.44 3.57
CA ARG A 121 -2.60 8.23 5.00
C ARG A 121 -3.02 9.41 5.88
N PHE A 122 -2.75 10.64 5.46
CA PHE A 122 -3.12 11.84 6.22
C PHE A 122 -4.64 11.94 6.44
N HIS A 123 -5.43 11.69 5.41
CA HIS A 123 -6.89 11.71 5.49
C HIS A 123 -7.43 10.55 6.32
N ASP A 124 -6.88 9.36 6.16
CA ASP A 124 -7.26 8.18 6.90
C ASP A 124 -6.99 8.34 8.40
N MET A 125 -5.81 8.79 8.82
CA MET A 125 -5.49 9.06 10.22
C MET A 125 -6.46 10.04 10.88
N ARG A 126 -6.92 11.06 10.14
CA ARG A 126 -7.88 12.04 10.66
C ARG A 126 -9.28 11.46 10.81
N ARG A 127 -9.79 10.72 9.83
CA ARG A 127 -11.12 10.13 9.90
C ARG A 127 -11.18 8.97 10.92
N TRP A 128 -10.09 8.23 11.10
CA TRP A 128 -9.96 7.21 12.14
C TRP A 128 -9.68 7.80 13.53
N LYS A 129 -9.42 9.11 13.64
CA LYS A 129 -9.12 9.83 14.89
C LYS A 129 -7.85 9.33 15.59
N ILE A 130 -6.90 8.76 14.86
CA ILE A 130 -5.64 8.23 15.40
C ILE A 130 -4.43 9.14 15.14
N ALA A 131 -4.63 10.30 14.50
CA ALA A 131 -3.54 11.19 14.11
C ALA A 131 -2.66 11.60 15.29
N HIS A 132 -3.26 11.86 16.47
CA HIS A 132 -2.52 12.26 17.66
C HIS A 132 -1.60 11.15 18.21
N THR A 133 -1.95 9.88 18.01
CA THR A 133 -1.15 8.73 18.48
C THR A 133 -0.06 8.39 17.46
N GLU A 134 -0.40 8.40 16.18
CA GLU A 134 0.50 8.00 15.10
C GLU A 134 1.57 9.06 14.77
N MET A 135 1.27 10.33 14.99
CA MET A 135 2.24 11.42 14.74
C MET A 135 3.24 11.63 15.89
N MET A 136 3.04 10.98 17.04
CA MET A 136 3.94 11.04 18.19
C MET A 136 4.87 9.82 18.32
N ARG A 137 4.75 8.86 17.42
CA ARG A 137 5.64 7.69 17.33
C ARG A 137 6.82 7.97 16.41
#